data_58785911c9b9a39a83a3568aa29a2c99
#
_entry.id   58785911c9b9a39a83a3568aa29a2c99
#
_cell.length_a   1.000
_cell.length_b   1.000
_cell.length_c   1.000
_cell.angle_alpha   90.00
_cell.angle_beta   90.00
_cell.angle_gamma   90.00
#
_symmetry.space_group_name_H-M   'P 1'
#
loop_
_entity.id
_entity.type
_entity.pdbx_description
1 polymer ?
#
loop_
_entity_poly.entity_id
_entity_poly.type
_entity_poly.pdbx_seq_one_letter_code
_entity_poly.pdbx_strand_id
1 'polypeptide(L)'
;MARISVAVPGIVLWLSMGAGAAQTPMSLESQVLPAPAKPGPAVMPYVKLPSGPIVLTHVRVIDGTGGPAQAERTIVIADGKIAQVSDSPEAAGPLPADARVLDLSGHTVLPGIVGMHDHLFYIARPNLDAAGASEPPLMVPEMAFSAPRLYLANGVTTLRTTGSVEPDTDLNLKQQIDAGRIPGPHTDVTGPYLEGIGSPFIQMHPLKDEDDARRTVAFWADRGVTSFKAYMYITRAELKAAIDEAHRRGLKITGHLCAVTYREAAALGIDDLEHGFFVNTELDRGKKPDVCTDSDGDETLESMEPEGPAAKSLIAELVSRHVAVTSTLPVFEQGVAGHAPLWPRAMAALTPEAREAYLYLRNRTANAPPEQRARRAKAFQHGLALEHAFVAAGGLLIAGPDPTGNGGVVPGFGDLREIELLVEAGFKPEQAVQVATLNGAIYLGLQSRIGSITAGKDADLVVVKGDPSHRITDIEQVELVFKDGVGYDPEALLQSVRGRYGEY
;
A
#
# COMPACT_ATOMS: atom_id res chain seq x y z
N MET A 1 75.03 -44.87 -12.41
CA MET A 1 74.03 -43.91 -11.85
C MET A 1 73.22 -43.39 -13.05
N ALA A 2 72.08 -44.01 -13.28
CA ALA A 2 71.18 -43.68 -14.38
C ALA A 2 70.13 -42.70 -13.88
N ARG A 3 69.98 -41.53 -14.56
CA ARG A 3 68.91 -40.58 -14.31
C ARG A 3 67.67 -40.91 -15.19
N ILE A 4 66.58 -41.22 -14.55
CA ILE A 4 65.28 -41.40 -15.21
C ILE A 4 64.61 -40.05 -15.25
N SER A 5 64.34 -39.53 -16.46
CA SER A 5 63.52 -38.36 -16.67
C SER A 5 62.06 -38.79 -16.89
N VAL A 6 61.16 -38.36 -16.01
CA VAL A 6 59.71 -38.57 -16.14
C VAL A 6 59.13 -37.35 -16.83
N ALA A 7 58.57 -37.53 -18.00
CA ALA A 7 57.76 -36.49 -18.70
C ALA A 7 56.32 -36.50 -18.17
N VAL A 8 55.83 -35.34 -17.69
CA VAL A 8 54.45 -35.12 -17.32
C VAL A 8 53.68 -34.50 -18.51
N PRO A 9 52.58 -35.12 -18.97
CA PRO A 9 51.79 -34.51 -20.03
C PRO A 9 50.94 -33.34 -19.46
N GLY A 10 51.13 -32.16 -20.00
CA GLY A 10 50.34 -30.98 -19.70
C GLY A 10 48.89 -31.13 -20.23
N ILE A 11 47.92 -31.12 -19.32
CA ILE A 11 46.52 -31.02 -19.67
C ILE A 11 46.20 -29.55 -19.91
N VAL A 12 45.90 -29.17 -21.16
CA VAL A 12 45.37 -27.84 -21.52
C VAL A 12 43.87 -27.88 -21.26
N LEU A 13 43.42 -27.29 -20.14
CA LEU A 13 41.99 -27.02 -19.89
C LEU A 13 41.59 -25.83 -20.79
N TRP A 14 40.76 -26.09 -21.78
CA TRP A 14 40.01 -25.06 -22.46
C TRP A 14 38.86 -24.60 -21.56
N LEU A 15 38.99 -23.43 -20.91
CA LEU A 15 37.86 -22.72 -20.28
C LEU A 15 37.02 -22.14 -21.42
N SER A 16 35.92 -22.80 -21.77
CA SER A 16 34.86 -22.17 -22.56
C SER A 16 34.20 -21.12 -21.69
N MET A 17 34.54 -19.85 -21.87
CA MET A 17 33.73 -18.74 -21.41
C MET A 17 32.40 -18.80 -22.18
N GLY A 18 31.39 -19.42 -21.56
CA GLY A 18 30.03 -19.26 -22.02
C GLY A 18 29.66 -17.78 -21.89
N ALA A 19 29.41 -17.13 -23.03
CA ALA A 19 28.79 -15.81 -23.05
C ALA A 19 27.46 -15.97 -22.34
N GLY A 20 27.36 -15.52 -21.07
CA GLY A 20 26.10 -15.38 -20.38
C GLY A 20 25.20 -14.46 -21.21
N ALA A 21 24.16 -14.99 -21.77
CA ALA A 21 23.11 -14.18 -22.39
C ALA A 21 22.68 -13.15 -21.34
N ALA A 22 22.90 -11.88 -21.60
CA ALA A 22 22.38 -10.80 -20.79
C ALA A 22 20.85 -10.98 -20.77
N GLN A 23 20.30 -11.36 -19.62
CA GLN A 23 18.85 -11.45 -19.46
C GLN A 23 18.29 -10.04 -19.66
N THR A 24 17.37 -9.90 -20.60
CA THR A 24 16.61 -8.66 -20.75
C THR A 24 15.97 -8.33 -19.40
N PRO A 25 16.15 -7.11 -18.85
CA PRO A 25 15.52 -6.75 -17.58
C PRO A 25 14.02 -6.97 -17.69
N MET A 26 13.43 -7.63 -16.69
CA MET A 26 11.97 -7.80 -16.61
C MET A 26 11.30 -6.44 -16.54
N SER A 27 10.16 -6.28 -17.21
CA SER A 27 9.34 -5.06 -17.06
C SER A 27 8.86 -4.90 -15.62
N LEU A 28 8.63 -3.66 -15.19
CA LEU A 28 8.05 -3.38 -13.85
C LEU A 28 6.74 -4.17 -13.64
N GLU A 29 5.89 -4.24 -14.67
CA GLU A 29 4.67 -5.05 -14.65
C GLU A 29 4.94 -6.51 -14.28
N SER A 30 5.91 -7.14 -14.94
CA SER A 30 6.26 -8.54 -14.66
C SER A 30 6.93 -8.74 -13.30
N GLN A 31 7.55 -7.69 -12.75
CA GLN A 31 8.15 -7.73 -11.42
C GLN A 31 7.07 -7.65 -10.33
N VAL A 32 6.07 -6.80 -10.47
CA VAL A 32 4.97 -6.65 -9.48
C VAL A 32 3.92 -7.74 -9.65
N LEU A 33 3.50 -8.03 -10.88
CA LEU A 33 2.49 -9.03 -11.22
C LEU A 33 3.12 -10.17 -12.06
N PRO A 34 3.83 -11.11 -11.42
CA PRO A 34 4.38 -12.27 -12.12
C PRO A 34 3.27 -13.20 -12.63
N ALA A 35 3.64 -14.20 -13.44
CA ALA A 35 2.69 -15.24 -13.83
C ALA A 35 2.14 -15.96 -12.57
N PRO A 36 0.81 -16.21 -12.49
CA PRO A 36 0.19 -16.83 -11.33
C PRO A 36 0.76 -18.21 -11.04
N ALA A 37 1.14 -18.44 -9.79
CA ALA A 37 1.56 -19.76 -9.32
C ALA A 37 0.37 -20.53 -8.71
N LYS A 38 0.41 -21.86 -8.80
CA LYS A 38 -0.58 -22.69 -8.11
C LYS A 38 -0.38 -22.61 -6.59
N PRO A 39 -1.47 -22.47 -5.81
CA PRO A 39 -1.40 -22.52 -4.36
C PRO A 39 -0.73 -23.81 -3.86
N GLY A 40 0.35 -23.63 -3.07
CA GLY A 40 1.05 -24.74 -2.44
C GLY A 40 0.33 -25.26 -1.17
N PRO A 41 0.84 -26.34 -0.56
CA PRO A 41 0.17 -26.97 0.61
C PRO A 41 -0.09 -26.03 1.79
N ALA A 42 0.74 -25.02 2.01
CA ALA A 42 0.56 -24.06 3.10
C ALA A 42 -0.49 -22.98 2.78
N VAL A 43 -0.86 -22.80 1.51
CA VAL A 43 -1.90 -21.86 1.04
C VAL A 43 -3.27 -22.54 0.93
N MET A 44 -3.29 -23.82 0.56
CA MET A 44 -4.53 -24.58 0.35
C MET A 44 -5.56 -24.52 1.48
N PRO A 45 -5.20 -24.45 2.78
CA PRO A 45 -6.17 -24.31 3.87
C PRO A 45 -7.01 -23.01 3.80
N TYR A 46 -6.56 -22.02 3.06
CA TYR A 46 -7.23 -20.73 2.88
C TYR A 46 -7.97 -20.61 1.55
N VAL A 47 -7.88 -21.63 0.69
CA VAL A 47 -8.53 -21.62 -0.62
C VAL A 47 -9.94 -22.20 -0.49
N LYS A 48 -10.94 -21.34 -0.72
CA LYS A 48 -12.37 -21.72 -0.76
C LYS A 48 -12.78 -22.19 -2.17
N LEU A 49 -12.23 -21.53 -3.19
CA LEU A 49 -12.49 -21.83 -4.60
C LEU A 49 -11.15 -21.95 -5.34
N PRO A 50 -10.70 -23.18 -5.67
CA PRO A 50 -9.51 -23.34 -6.49
C PRO A 50 -9.70 -22.79 -7.90
N SER A 51 -8.60 -22.48 -8.57
CA SER A 51 -8.58 -22.01 -9.96
C SER A 51 -9.41 -22.91 -10.89
N GLY A 52 -10.08 -22.31 -11.85
CA GLY A 52 -10.96 -22.95 -12.81
C GLY A 52 -12.09 -22.03 -13.24
N PRO A 53 -13.00 -22.48 -14.09
CA PRO A 53 -14.13 -21.66 -14.48
C PRO A 53 -15.07 -21.41 -13.28
N ILE A 54 -15.32 -20.13 -12.98
CA ILE A 54 -16.19 -19.68 -11.90
C ILE A 54 -17.14 -18.63 -12.47
N VAL A 55 -18.41 -18.72 -12.12
CA VAL A 55 -19.44 -17.77 -12.55
C VAL A 55 -20.11 -17.17 -11.33
N LEU A 56 -20.04 -15.85 -11.21
CA LEU A 56 -20.72 -15.08 -10.18
C LEU A 56 -21.98 -14.47 -10.80
N THR A 57 -23.16 -14.85 -10.31
CA THR A 57 -24.45 -14.40 -10.87
C THR A 57 -25.19 -13.50 -9.89
N HIS A 58 -26.09 -12.65 -10.41
CA HIS A 58 -26.96 -11.74 -9.65
C HIS A 58 -26.19 -10.78 -8.73
N VAL A 59 -24.95 -10.40 -9.14
CA VAL A 59 -24.11 -9.53 -8.33
C VAL A 59 -24.35 -8.06 -8.67
N ARG A 60 -24.22 -7.19 -7.67
CA ARG A 60 -23.94 -5.78 -7.91
C ARG A 60 -22.45 -5.64 -8.25
N VAL A 61 -22.11 -4.77 -9.17
CA VAL A 61 -20.72 -4.46 -9.54
C VAL A 61 -20.44 -2.99 -9.33
N ILE A 62 -19.41 -2.68 -8.55
CA ILE A 62 -18.72 -1.39 -8.56
C ILE A 62 -17.40 -1.64 -9.28
N ASP A 63 -17.30 -1.20 -10.52
CA ASP A 63 -16.27 -1.67 -11.44
C ASP A 63 -14.88 -1.02 -11.26
N GLY A 64 -14.74 -0.08 -10.33
CA GLY A 64 -13.49 0.64 -10.05
C GLY A 64 -13.24 1.85 -10.97
N THR A 65 -14.13 2.15 -11.92
CA THR A 65 -13.94 3.32 -12.82
C THR A 65 -14.51 4.63 -12.28
N GLY A 66 -15.16 4.61 -11.10
CA GLY A 66 -15.88 5.75 -10.53
C GLY A 66 -17.27 5.95 -11.13
N GLY A 67 -17.68 5.11 -12.07
CA GLY A 67 -19.02 5.09 -12.64
C GLY A 67 -20.05 4.45 -11.70
N PRO A 68 -21.36 4.61 -11.97
CA PRO A 68 -22.42 4.11 -11.10
C PRO A 68 -22.37 2.57 -10.90
N ALA A 69 -22.71 2.11 -9.71
CA ALA A 69 -22.86 0.69 -9.42
C ALA A 69 -23.92 0.04 -10.34
N GLN A 70 -23.65 -1.18 -10.80
CA GLN A 70 -24.48 -1.92 -11.77
C GLN A 70 -25.06 -3.17 -11.10
N ALA A 71 -26.37 -3.26 -10.98
CA ALA A 71 -27.05 -4.41 -10.38
C ALA A 71 -27.21 -5.58 -11.38
N GLU A 72 -27.50 -6.78 -10.86
CA GLU A 72 -27.87 -7.98 -11.62
C GLU A 72 -26.84 -8.42 -12.67
N ARG A 73 -25.55 -8.16 -12.41
CA ARG A 73 -24.48 -8.53 -13.33
C ARG A 73 -24.08 -10.00 -13.18
N THR A 74 -23.46 -10.53 -14.22
CA THR A 74 -22.78 -11.83 -14.21
C THR A 74 -21.32 -11.65 -14.58
N ILE A 75 -20.41 -12.22 -13.77
CA ILE A 75 -18.97 -12.22 -14.01
C ILE A 75 -18.52 -13.65 -14.24
N VAL A 76 -17.84 -13.91 -15.35
CA VAL A 76 -17.22 -15.20 -15.66
C VAL A 76 -15.72 -15.08 -15.46
N ILE A 77 -15.18 -15.94 -14.61
CA ILE A 77 -13.74 -16.07 -14.35
C ILE A 77 -13.26 -17.34 -15.02
N ALA A 78 -12.22 -17.26 -15.84
CA ALA A 78 -11.55 -18.40 -16.46
C ALA A 78 -10.05 -18.09 -16.62
N ASP A 79 -9.21 -19.11 -16.46
CA ASP A 79 -7.75 -19.01 -16.61
C ASP A 79 -7.12 -17.85 -15.79
N GLY A 80 -7.63 -17.62 -14.58
CA GLY A 80 -7.17 -16.57 -13.69
C GLY A 80 -7.60 -15.14 -14.08
N LYS A 81 -8.46 -15.01 -15.11
CA LYS A 81 -8.88 -13.72 -15.65
C LYS A 81 -10.39 -13.54 -15.60
N ILE A 82 -10.83 -12.29 -15.64
CA ILE A 82 -12.20 -11.91 -15.92
C ILE A 82 -12.44 -12.18 -17.41
N ALA A 83 -13.07 -13.32 -17.72
CA ALA A 83 -13.33 -13.69 -19.10
C ALA A 83 -14.48 -12.86 -19.70
N GLN A 84 -15.49 -12.56 -18.88
CA GLN A 84 -16.66 -11.80 -19.32
C GLN A 84 -17.36 -11.10 -18.16
N VAL A 85 -17.96 -9.96 -18.47
CA VAL A 85 -18.94 -9.27 -17.61
C VAL A 85 -20.20 -9.02 -18.45
N SER A 86 -21.35 -9.47 -17.98
CA SER A 86 -22.61 -9.39 -18.73
C SER A 86 -23.79 -8.91 -17.88
N ASP A 87 -24.86 -8.48 -18.54
CA ASP A 87 -26.04 -7.87 -17.91
C ASP A 87 -26.93 -8.89 -17.18
N SER A 88 -26.79 -10.17 -17.51
CA SER A 88 -27.52 -11.26 -16.85
C SER A 88 -26.82 -12.60 -17.09
N PRO A 89 -27.20 -13.68 -16.37
CA PRO A 89 -26.71 -15.03 -16.66
C PRO A 89 -26.98 -15.49 -18.07
N GLU A 90 -28.16 -15.18 -18.66
CA GLU A 90 -28.54 -15.53 -20.00
C GLU A 90 -27.68 -14.80 -21.06
N ALA A 91 -27.33 -13.54 -20.79
CA ALA A 91 -26.46 -12.73 -21.64
C ALA A 91 -25.00 -13.24 -21.64
N ALA A 92 -24.61 -14.01 -20.65
CA ALA A 92 -23.27 -14.63 -20.59
C ALA A 92 -23.13 -15.77 -21.65
N GLY A 93 -24.23 -16.27 -22.22
CA GLY A 93 -24.22 -17.36 -23.20
C GLY A 93 -23.87 -18.73 -22.58
N PRO A 94 -23.40 -19.70 -23.39
CA PRO A 94 -23.03 -21.01 -22.88
C PRO A 94 -21.85 -20.93 -21.91
N LEU A 95 -22.07 -21.34 -20.67
CA LEU A 95 -21.03 -21.42 -19.64
C LEU A 95 -20.18 -22.67 -19.80
N PRO A 96 -18.90 -22.69 -19.38
CA PRO A 96 -18.12 -23.91 -19.33
C PRO A 96 -18.84 -25.01 -18.54
N ALA A 97 -18.85 -26.26 -19.06
CA ALA A 97 -19.62 -27.36 -18.48
C ALA A 97 -19.19 -27.73 -17.04
N ASP A 98 -17.95 -27.40 -16.68
CA ASP A 98 -17.33 -27.60 -15.34
C ASP A 98 -17.33 -26.34 -14.49
N ALA A 99 -18.02 -25.28 -14.93
CA ALA A 99 -18.04 -23.99 -14.19
C ALA A 99 -18.76 -24.14 -12.84
N ARG A 100 -18.14 -23.56 -11.82
CA ARG A 100 -18.77 -23.39 -10.49
C ARG A 100 -19.59 -22.12 -10.51
N VAL A 101 -20.89 -22.25 -10.37
CA VAL A 101 -21.82 -21.11 -10.35
C VAL A 101 -22.11 -20.73 -8.89
N LEU A 102 -21.90 -19.46 -8.55
CA LEU A 102 -22.25 -18.87 -7.26
C LEU A 102 -23.36 -17.83 -7.50
N ASP A 103 -24.51 -18.05 -6.87
CA ASP A 103 -25.54 -17.02 -6.76
C ASP A 103 -25.15 -16.07 -5.63
N LEU A 104 -24.85 -14.82 -5.99
CA LEU A 104 -24.42 -13.75 -5.09
C LEU A 104 -25.47 -12.64 -4.96
N SER A 105 -26.75 -13.00 -5.03
CA SER A 105 -27.86 -12.09 -4.72
C SER A 105 -27.63 -11.40 -3.37
N GLY A 106 -27.72 -10.07 -3.34
CA GLY A 106 -27.45 -9.28 -2.13
C GLY A 106 -25.99 -9.02 -1.82
N HIS A 107 -25.08 -9.36 -2.75
CA HIS A 107 -23.65 -9.07 -2.64
C HIS A 107 -23.21 -8.03 -3.69
N THR A 108 -22.10 -7.37 -3.38
CA THR A 108 -21.39 -6.48 -4.31
C THR A 108 -20.01 -7.03 -4.60
N VAL A 109 -19.59 -6.96 -5.86
CA VAL A 109 -18.23 -7.29 -6.28
C VAL A 109 -17.49 -6.00 -6.64
N LEU A 110 -16.28 -5.87 -6.10
CA LEU A 110 -15.36 -4.76 -6.29
C LEU A 110 -14.07 -5.30 -6.93
N PRO A 111 -13.25 -4.47 -7.60
CA PRO A 111 -11.89 -4.86 -7.90
C PRO A 111 -11.11 -5.11 -6.62
N GLY A 112 -10.06 -5.93 -6.69
CA GLY A 112 -9.09 -6.04 -5.61
C GLY A 112 -8.48 -4.69 -5.27
N ILE A 113 -8.35 -4.41 -3.98
CA ILE A 113 -7.75 -3.17 -3.47
C ILE A 113 -6.28 -3.15 -3.85
N VAL A 114 -5.80 -1.99 -4.29
CA VAL A 114 -4.41 -1.67 -4.59
C VAL A 114 -3.90 -0.69 -3.54
N GLY A 115 -3.39 -1.23 -2.44
CA GLY A 115 -2.91 -0.44 -1.32
C GLY A 115 -1.58 0.26 -1.66
N MET A 116 -1.57 1.58 -1.61
CA MET A 116 -0.45 2.39 -2.08
C MET A 116 0.40 2.99 -0.96
N HIS A 117 -0.01 2.77 0.31
CA HIS A 117 0.78 3.08 1.49
C HIS A 117 0.58 2.00 2.54
N ASP A 118 1.21 0.88 2.29
CA ASP A 118 1.15 -0.30 3.14
C ASP A 118 2.52 -0.66 3.71
N HIS A 119 2.52 -1.45 4.76
CA HIS A 119 3.74 -1.94 5.39
C HIS A 119 3.57 -3.39 5.81
N LEU A 120 4.69 -4.14 5.78
CA LEU A 120 4.72 -5.52 6.29
C LEU A 120 5.30 -5.59 7.71
N PHE A 121 5.49 -4.45 8.35
CA PHE A 121 6.03 -4.31 9.70
C PHE A 121 5.00 -3.72 10.69
N TYR A 122 5.36 -3.71 11.96
CA TYR A 122 4.65 -3.03 13.05
C TYR A 122 5.61 -2.12 13.80
N ILE A 123 5.27 -0.87 14.04
CA ILE A 123 6.09 0.01 14.87
C ILE A 123 5.82 -0.31 16.33
N ALA A 124 6.71 -1.08 16.92
CA ALA A 124 6.69 -1.32 18.35
C ALA A 124 6.99 -0.02 19.12
N ARG A 125 6.18 0.26 20.11
CA ARG A 125 6.35 1.41 21.01
C ARG A 125 6.47 0.93 22.45
N PRO A 126 7.55 0.20 22.79
CA PRO A 126 7.81 -0.21 24.15
C PRO A 126 8.10 1.03 25.00
N ASN A 127 7.99 0.90 26.32
CA ASN A 127 8.44 1.92 27.25
C ASN A 127 7.77 3.31 27.04
N LEU A 128 6.45 3.33 26.93
CA LEU A 128 5.71 4.58 26.91
C LEU A 128 5.96 5.35 28.23
N ASP A 129 6.43 6.57 28.10
CA ASP A 129 6.56 7.46 29.25
C ASP A 129 5.19 7.93 29.79
N ALA A 130 5.19 8.70 30.89
CA ALA A 130 3.94 9.25 31.45
C ALA A 130 3.20 10.20 30.49
N ALA A 131 3.91 10.77 29.51
CA ALA A 131 3.33 11.57 28.44
C ALA A 131 2.83 10.70 27.26
N GLY A 132 3.15 9.40 27.24
CA GLY A 132 2.79 8.44 26.19
C GLY A 132 3.63 8.57 24.92
N ALA A 133 4.79 9.20 25.03
CA ALA A 133 5.82 9.12 24.02
C ALA A 133 6.66 7.86 24.24
N SER A 134 7.11 7.24 23.16
CA SER A 134 8.02 6.10 23.24
C SER A 134 9.45 6.59 23.47
N GLU A 135 10.16 5.93 24.38
CA GLU A 135 11.59 6.15 24.53
C GLU A 135 12.36 5.56 23.35
N PRO A 136 13.30 6.30 22.73
CA PRO A 136 14.18 5.73 21.70
C PRO A 136 15.15 4.69 22.29
N PRO A 137 15.71 3.77 21.48
CA PRO A 137 15.48 3.65 20.05
C PRO A 137 14.16 2.96 19.73
N LEU A 138 13.49 3.39 18.66
CA LEU A 138 12.33 2.70 18.13
C LEU A 138 12.79 1.53 17.25
N MET A 139 12.15 0.38 17.42
CA MET A 139 12.34 -0.80 16.58
C MET A 139 11.08 -1.11 15.78
N VAL A 140 11.27 -1.62 14.58
CA VAL A 140 10.19 -1.94 13.64
C VAL A 140 10.29 -3.41 13.24
N PRO A 141 9.63 -4.34 13.98
CA PRO A 141 9.66 -5.75 13.64
C PRO A 141 8.80 -6.07 12.42
N GLU A 142 9.31 -6.95 11.55
CA GLU A 142 8.57 -7.46 10.42
C GLU A 142 7.46 -8.42 10.83
N MET A 143 6.28 -8.24 10.24
CA MET A 143 5.09 -9.05 10.46
C MET A 143 4.86 -10.04 9.32
N ALA A 144 5.90 -10.71 8.86
CA ALA A 144 5.93 -11.58 7.70
C ALA A 144 4.85 -12.69 7.70
N PHE A 145 4.38 -13.12 8.85
CA PHE A 145 3.31 -14.10 8.95
C PHE A 145 1.92 -13.46 8.91
N SER A 146 1.69 -12.40 9.69
CA SER A 146 0.35 -11.85 9.92
C SER A 146 -0.07 -10.80 8.89
N ALA A 147 0.80 -9.86 8.54
CA ALA A 147 0.44 -8.76 7.65
C ALA A 147 -0.05 -9.22 6.27
N PRO A 148 0.63 -10.11 5.52
CA PRO A 148 0.14 -10.54 4.20
C PRO A 148 -1.23 -11.21 4.23
N ARG A 149 -1.53 -11.95 5.32
CA ARG A 149 -2.82 -12.63 5.50
C ARG A 149 -3.93 -11.64 5.84
N LEU A 150 -3.63 -10.63 6.65
CA LEU A 150 -4.57 -9.58 7.01
C LEU A 150 -4.96 -8.75 5.78
N TYR A 151 -3.99 -8.36 4.96
CA TYR A 151 -4.25 -7.68 3.69
C TYR A 151 -5.16 -8.50 2.78
N LEU A 152 -4.76 -9.74 2.49
CA LEU A 152 -5.53 -10.60 1.58
C LEU A 152 -6.94 -10.88 2.12
N ALA A 153 -7.10 -11.08 3.44
CA ALA A 153 -8.40 -11.32 4.08
C ALA A 153 -9.37 -10.14 3.94
N ASN A 154 -8.86 -8.93 3.82
CA ASN A 154 -9.66 -7.71 3.70
C ASN A 154 -9.70 -7.16 2.26
N GLY A 155 -9.31 -7.99 1.27
CA GLY A 155 -9.48 -7.64 -0.15
C GLY A 155 -8.34 -6.89 -0.80
N VAL A 156 -7.21 -6.67 -0.12
CA VAL A 156 -6.01 -6.12 -0.74
C VAL A 156 -5.34 -7.23 -1.54
N THR A 157 -5.36 -7.12 -2.86
CA THR A 157 -4.76 -8.10 -3.77
C THR A 157 -3.41 -7.65 -4.32
N THR A 158 -3.14 -6.36 -4.29
CA THR A 158 -1.86 -5.74 -4.65
C THR A 158 -1.54 -4.65 -3.63
N LEU A 159 -0.28 -4.53 -3.21
CA LEU A 159 0.17 -3.45 -2.33
C LEU A 159 1.57 -2.93 -2.71
N ARG A 160 1.87 -1.71 -2.29
CA ARG A 160 3.22 -1.12 -2.25
C ARG A 160 3.67 -1.04 -0.79
N THR A 161 4.89 -1.51 -0.48
CA THR A 161 5.41 -1.50 0.90
C THR A 161 5.88 -0.12 1.37
N THR A 162 5.65 0.91 0.67
CA THR A 162 5.90 2.35 0.90
C THR A 162 6.97 2.69 1.94
N GLY A 163 8.20 2.30 1.63
CA GLY A 163 9.36 2.33 2.53
C GLY A 163 9.51 1.01 3.28
N SER A 164 10.67 0.40 3.15
CA SER A 164 10.99 -0.86 3.81
C SER A 164 12.06 -0.62 4.88
N VAL A 165 11.89 -1.24 6.05
CA VAL A 165 12.94 -1.26 7.09
C VAL A 165 13.87 -2.45 6.91
N GLU A 166 13.35 -3.54 6.34
CA GLU A 166 14.09 -4.76 6.02
C GLU A 166 13.83 -5.21 4.56
N PRO A 167 14.33 -4.48 3.55
CA PRO A 167 13.98 -4.72 2.14
C PRO A 167 14.30 -6.14 1.66
N ASP A 168 15.33 -6.79 2.20
CA ASP A 168 15.61 -8.20 1.89
C ASP A 168 14.50 -9.14 2.39
N THR A 169 13.91 -8.85 3.55
CA THR A 169 12.76 -9.60 4.08
C THR A 169 11.55 -9.42 3.19
N ASP A 170 11.23 -8.19 2.78
CA ASP A 170 10.11 -7.90 1.89
C ASP A 170 10.28 -8.56 0.51
N LEU A 171 11.48 -8.49 -0.09
CA LEU A 171 11.78 -9.15 -1.36
C LEU A 171 11.64 -10.67 -1.27
N ASN A 172 12.14 -11.28 -0.19
CA ASN A 172 12.02 -12.72 0.04
C ASN A 172 10.56 -13.11 0.28
N LEU A 173 9.80 -12.32 1.03
CA LEU A 173 8.40 -12.55 1.31
C LEU A 173 7.57 -12.48 0.02
N LYS A 174 7.79 -11.44 -0.79
CA LYS A 174 7.23 -11.34 -2.15
C LYS A 174 7.51 -12.60 -2.97
N GLN A 175 8.76 -13.06 -3.00
CA GLN A 175 9.14 -14.27 -3.75
C GLN A 175 8.37 -15.52 -3.27
N GLN A 176 8.12 -15.65 -1.96
CA GLN A 176 7.35 -16.78 -1.41
C GLN A 176 5.86 -16.68 -1.79
N ILE A 177 5.30 -15.46 -1.79
CA ILE A 177 3.91 -15.22 -2.19
C ILE A 177 3.74 -15.50 -3.69
N ASP A 178 4.62 -14.95 -4.52
CA ASP A 178 4.61 -15.12 -5.97
C ASP A 178 4.78 -16.59 -6.39
N ALA A 179 5.55 -17.36 -5.61
CA ALA A 179 5.70 -18.79 -5.82
C ALA A 179 4.53 -19.65 -5.27
N GLY A 180 3.47 -19.02 -4.72
CA GLY A 180 2.31 -19.71 -4.14
C GLY A 180 2.62 -20.49 -2.86
N ARG A 181 3.70 -20.18 -2.14
CA ARG A 181 4.11 -20.90 -0.92
C ARG A 181 3.49 -20.35 0.34
N ILE A 182 3.17 -19.05 0.36
CA ILE A 182 2.45 -18.37 1.44
C ILE A 182 1.33 -17.51 0.87
N PRO A 183 0.20 -17.31 1.59
CA PRO A 183 -0.87 -16.43 1.12
C PRO A 183 -0.50 -14.96 1.34
N GLY A 184 -0.84 -14.12 0.38
CA GLY A 184 -0.62 -12.68 0.46
C GLY A 184 -0.91 -11.99 -0.87
N PRO A 185 -0.91 -10.64 -0.90
CA PRO A 185 -1.11 -9.84 -2.11
C PRO A 185 0.12 -9.87 -3.02
N HIS A 186 -0.03 -9.46 -4.27
CA HIS A 186 1.09 -9.01 -5.09
C HIS A 186 1.74 -7.79 -4.45
N THR A 187 3.06 -7.66 -4.57
CA THR A 187 3.78 -6.62 -3.83
C THR A 187 4.71 -5.83 -4.75
N ASP A 188 4.53 -4.52 -4.77
CA ASP A 188 5.53 -3.55 -5.20
C ASP A 188 6.45 -3.27 -4.01
N VAL A 189 7.68 -3.80 -4.05
CA VAL A 189 8.63 -3.67 -2.93
C VAL A 189 9.42 -2.38 -3.07
N THR A 190 9.22 -1.48 -2.11
CA THR A 190 10.01 -0.25 -1.98
C THR A 190 11.35 -0.56 -1.35
N GLY A 191 12.41 0.14 -1.79
CA GLY A 191 13.72 0.08 -1.15
C GLY A 191 13.70 0.61 0.29
N PRO A 192 14.85 0.62 0.98
CA PRO A 192 14.93 1.18 2.31
C PRO A 192 14.55 2.65 2.31
N TYR A 193 14.07 3.13 3.44
CA TYR A 193 13.84 4.57 3.61
C TYR A 193 15.09 5.38 3.26
N LEU A 194 14.94 6.36 2.39
CA LEU A 194 15.98 7.34 2.06
C LEU A 194 15.86 8.48 3.07
N GLU A 195 16.54 8.33 4.18
CA GLU A 195 16.39 9.19 5.35
C GLU A 195 17.64 10.04 5.56
N GLY A 196 17.46 11.28 6.03
CA GLY A 196 18.55 12.14 6.50
C GLY A 196 18.98 11.81 7.93
N ILE A 197 19.88 12.65 8.48
CA ILE A 197 20.36 12.51 9.85
C ILE A 197 19.26 13.00 10.82
N GLY A 198 18.89 12.18 11.80
CA GLY A 198 17.92 12.56 12.85
C GLY A 198 16.82 11.53 13.13
N SER A 199 16.71 10.49 12.33
CA SER A 199 15.69 9.43 12.51
C SER A 199 15.82 8.75 13.88
N PRO A 200 14.69 8.53 14.58
CA PRO A 200 14.66 7.74 15.81
C PRO A 200 14.73 6.22 15.58
N PHE A 201 14.57 5.75 14.33
CA PHE A 201 14.53 4.33 13.98
C PHE A 201 15.93 3.80 13.74
N ILE A 202 16.36 2.82 14.53
CA ILE A 202 17.71 2.26 14.46
C ILE A 202 17.98 1.44 13.19
N GLN A 203 16.94 0.99 12.51
CA GLN A 203 17.02 0.18 11.29
C GLN A 203 17.18 1.04 10.02
N MET A 204 16.94 2.35 10.12
CA MET A 204 17.12 3.26 8.98
C MET A 204 18.58 3.68 8.85
N HIS A 205 19.10 3.62 7.61
CA HIS A 205 20.43 4.11 7.29
C HIS A 205 20.36 5.62 6.98
N PRO A 206 20.97 6.49 7.82
CA PRO A 206 21.01 7.91 7.50
C PRO A 206 21.95 8.16 6.32
N LEU A 207 21.46 8.82 5.30
CA LEU A 207 22.25 9.25 4.14
C LEU A 207 23.31 10.27 4.59
N LYS A 208 24.48 10.24 3.94
CA LYS A 208 25.62 11.09 4.25
C LYS A 208 25.75 12.26 3.29
N ASP A 209 25.38 12.04 2.05
CA ASP A 209 25.51 12.98 0.94
C ASP A 209 24.77 12.47 -0.31
N GLU A 210 24.79 13.23 -1.38
CA GLU A 210 24.19 12.92 -2.67
C GLU A 210 24.75 11.63 -3.30
N ASP A 211 26.03 11.35 -3.10
CA ASP A 211 26.65 10.15 -3.63
C ASP A 211 26.19 8.90 -2.87
N ASP A 212 25.95 9.01 -1.58
CA ASP A 212 25.37 7.94 -0.77
C ASP A 212 23.92 7.66 -1.17
N ALA A 213 23.12 8.70 -1.43
CA ALA A 213 21.77 8.58 -1.95
C ALA A 213 21.76 7.82 -3.30
N ARG A 214 22.61 8.20 -4.27
CA ARG A 214 22.72 7.51 -5.55
C ARG A 214 23.13 6.05 -5.38
N ARG A 215 24.14 5.76 -4.55
CA ARG A 215 24.62 4.39 -4.31
C ARG A 215 23.54 3.53 -3.67
N THR A 216 22.79 4.06 -2.72
CA THR A 216 21.70 3.36 -2.05
C THR A 216 20.59 2.99 -3.05
N VAL A 217 20.14 3.95 -3.86
CA VAL A 217 19.15 3.70 -4.90
C VAL A 217 19.66 2.67 -5.90
N ALA A 218 20.90 2.83 -6.39
CA ALA A 218 21.50 1.91 -7.36
C ALA A 218 21.58 0.49 -6.82
N PHE A 219 22.08 0.31 -5.61
CA PHE A 219 22.26 -0.99 -4.97
C PHE A 219 20.94 -1.74 -4.82
N TRP A 220 19.90 -1.08 -4.28
CA TRP A 220 18.62 -1.73 -4.03
C TRP A 220 17.81 -1.97 -5.30
N ALA A 221 17.90 -1.08 -6.29
CA ALA A 221 17.32 -1.32 -7.61
C ALA A 221 17.95 -2.56 -8.29
N ASP A 222 19.26 -2.74 -8.18
CA ASP A 222 19.95 -3.94 -8.69
C ASP A 222 19.56 -5.23 -7.95
N ARG A 223 19.01 -5.13 -6.72
CA ARG A 223 18.46 -6.23 -5.94
C ARG A 223 16.98 -6.53 -6.23
N GLY A 224 16.31 -5.69 -7.00
CA GLY A 224 14.96 -5.93 -7.48
C GLY A 224 13.84 -5.18 -6.74
N VAL A 225 14.17 -4.14 -5.95
CA VAL A 225 13.13 -3.21 -5.49
C VAL A 225 12.59 -2.40 -6.68
N THR A 226 11.33 -2.02 -6.62
CA THR A 226 10.60 -1.44 -7.74
C THR A 226 10.20 0.01 -7.52
N SER A 227 10.44 0.55 -6.33
CA SER A 227 10.21 1.95 -5.97
C SER A 227 11.07 2.39 -4.79
N PHE A 228 11.03 3.69 -4.43
CA PHE A 228 11.77 4.25 -3.29
C PHE A 228 10.88 5.24 -2.53
N LYS A 229 11.14 5.40 -1.22
CA LYS A 229 10.51 6.41 -0.36
C LYS A 229 11.57 7.29 0.29
N ALA A 230 11.50 8.60 0.03
CA ALA A 230 12.21 9.62 0.79
C ALA A 230 11.50 9.87 2.12
N TYR A 231 12.27 10.20 3.18
CA TYR A 231 11.70 10.38 4.50
C TYR A 231 12.10 11.72 5.12
N MET A 232 11.64 11.99 6.31
CA MET A 232 11.46 13.29 6.95
C MET A 232 12.67 14.24 6.88
N TYR A 233 13.88 13.73 7.13
CA TYR A 233 15.09 14.55 7.28
C TYR A 233 15.98 14.61 6.05
N ILE A 234 15.56 13.98 4.93
CA ILE A 234 16.33 14.04 3.67
C ILE A 234 16.49 15.51 3.22
N THR A 235 17.69 15.86 2.75
CA THR A 235 17.94 17.19 2.18
C THR A 235 17.50 17.27 0.71
N ARG A 236 17.32 18.47 0.18
CA ARG A 236 17.00 18.70 -1.24
C ARG A 236 18.07 18.12 -2.17
N ALA A 237 19.33 18.19 -1.78
CA ALA A 237 20.44 17.67 -2.57
C ALA A 237 20.41 16.13 -2.63
N GLU A 238 20.22 15.47 -1.51
CA GLU A 238 20.07 14.01 -1.42
C GLU A 238 18.82 13.55 -2.16
N LEU A 239 17.68 14.23 -1.97
CA LEU A 239 16.42 13.91 -2.65
C LEU A 239 16.58 14.03 -4.17
N LYS A 240 17.20 15.11 -4.66
CA LYS A 240 17.46 15.28 -6.10
C LYS A 240 18.34 14.16 -6.65
N ALA A 241 19.37 13.79 -5.92
CA ALA A 241 20.28 12.71 -6.32
C ALA A 241 19.58 11.34 -6.37
N ALA A 242 18.69 11.07 -5.41
CA ALA A 242 17.87 9.86 -5.36
C ALA A 242 16.85 9.82 -6.51
N ILE A 243 16.13 10.94 -6.76
CA ILE A 243 15.17 11.06 -7.87
C ILE A 243 15.88 10.79 -9.22
N ASP A 244 17.02 11.45 -9.48
CA ASP A 244 17.74 11.30 -10.73
C ASP A 244 18.18 9.85 -10.97
N GLU A 245 18.66 9.16 -9.95
CA GLU A 245 19.09 7.77 -10.08
C GLU A 245 17.90 6.81 -10.22
N ALA A 246 16.81 7.02 -9.48
CA ALA A 246 15.58 6.23 -9.62
C ALA A 246 14.99 6.38 -11.03
N HIS A 247 14.83 7.61 -11.52
CA HIS A 247 14.29 7.89 -12.85
C HIS A 247 15.19 7.35 -13.97
N ARG A 248 16.51 7.42 -13.81
CA ARG A 248 17.46 6.83 -14.77
C ARG A 248 17.25 5.31 -14.93
N ARG A 249 16.70 4.65 -13.90
CA ARG A 249 16.36 3.22 -13.88
C ARG A 249 14.90 2.94 -14.22
N GLY A 250 14.09 3.96 -14.50
CA GLY A 250 12.66 3.84 -14.77
C GLY A 250 11.83 3.53 -13.51
N LEU A 251 12.38 3.81 -12.32
CA LEU A 251 11.72 3.61 -11.03
C LEU A 251 11.19 4.93 -10.48
N LYS A 252 10.16 4.84 -9.64
CA LYS A 252 9.52 6.00 -9.01
C LYS A 252 10.01 6.21 -7.58
N ILE A 253 9.86 7.45 -7.12
CA ILE A 253 10.18 7.85 -5.76
C ILE A 253 9.02 8.64 -5.16
N THR A 254 8.62 8.25 -3.96
CA THR A 254 7.62 8.96 -3.15
C THR A 254 8.27 9.59 -1.92
N GLY A 255 7.53 10.38 -1.14
CA GLY A 255 8.09 10.98 0.06
C GLY A 255 7.11 11.37 1.15
N HIS A 256 7.43 10.95 2.39
CA HIS A 256 6.97 11.58 3.62
C HIS A 256 8.00 12.64 4.01
N LEU A 257 7.73 13.88 3.67
CA LEU A 257 8.75 14.94 3.72
C LEU A 257 8.46 15.94 4.85
N CYS A 258 9.51 16.36 5.55
CA CYS A 258 9.47 17.44 6.51
C CYS A 258 10.56 18.50 6.23
N ALA A 259 11.81 18.07 6.07
CA ALA A 259 12.92 18.98 5.76
C ALA A 259 12.78 19.67 4.40
N VAL A 260 12.20 18.98 3.44
CA VAL A 260 11.87 19.47 2.08
C VAL A 260 10.37 19.72 1.99
N THR A 261 9.95 20.87 1.48
CA THR A 261 8.53 21.20 1.28
C THR A 261 7.96 20.51 0.04
N TYR A 262 6.64 20.39 -0.04
CA TYR A 262 5.94 19.80 -1.20
C TYR A 262 6.30 20.50 -2.52
N ARG A 263 6.37 21.85 -2.52
CA ARG A 263 6.77 22.60 -3.73
C ARG A 263 8.21 22.34 -4.12
N GLU A 264 9.12 22.28 -3.15
CA GLU A 264 10.53 21.96 -3.43
C GLU A 264 10.64 20.55 -4.01
N ALA A 265 9.99 19.55 -3.41
CA ALA A 265 10.00 18.17 -3.89
C ALA A 265 9.40 18.04 -5.31
N ALA A 266 8.27 18.70 -5.56
CA ALA A 266 7.64 18.75 -6.88
C ALA A 266 8.57 19.41 -7.93
N ALA A 267 9.30 20.46 -7.54
CA ALA A 267 10.28 21.11 -8.43
C ALA A 267 11.50 20.23 -8.71
N LEU A 268 11.88 19.34 -7.76
CA LEU A 268 12.96 18.36 -7.92
C LEU A 268 12.54 17.15 -8.77
N GLY A 269 11.22 16.93 -8.98
CA GLY A 269 10.69 15.88 -9.82
C GLY A 269 10.20 14.62 -9.09
N ILE A 270 9.78 14.75 -7.82
CA ILE A 270 9.19 13.63 -7.08
C ILE A 270 7.91 13.15 -7.78
N ASP A 271 7.63 11.83 -7.73
CA ASP A 271 6.49 11.24 -8.41
C ASP A 271 5.21 11.25 -7.56
N ASP A 272 5.35 11.21 -6.22
CA ASP A 272 4.23 11.07 -5.30
C ASP A 272 4.57 11.68 -3.93
N LEU A 273 3.56 12.24 -3.27
CA LEU A 273 3.65 12.79 -1.91
C LEU A 273 2.74 12.01 -0.99
N GLU A 274 3.31 11.47 0.07
CA GLU A 274 2.61 10.65 1.04
C GLU A 274 1.80 11.50 2.04
N HIS A 275 0.75 10.89 2.60
CA HIS A 275 -0.05 11.45 3.68
C HIS A 275 -0.92 12.65 3.29
N GLY A 276 -1.44 12.68 2.07
CA GLY A 276 -2.31 13.76 1.67
C GLY A 276 -1.61 15.12 1.79
N PHE A 277 -2.18 16.00 2.58
CA PHE A 277 -1.60 17.31 2.91
C PHE A 277 -1.18 17.43 4.39
N PHE A 278 -1.21 16.32 5.15
CA PHE A 278 -1.00 16.33 6.60
C PHE A 278 0.43 16.63 7.02
N VAL A 279 1.42 16.29 6.21
CA VAL A 279 2.84 16.45 6.55
C VAL A 279 3.52 17.54 5.71
N ASN A 280 2.75 18.41 5.07
CA ASN A 280 3.30 19.56 4.36
C ASN A 280 3.77 20.65 5.33
N THR A 281 5.04 21.04 5.27
CA THR A 281 5.66 21.99 6.18
C THR A 281 5.82 23.41 5.61
N GLU A 282 5.19 23.69 4.46
CA GLU A 282 5.42 24.93 3.68
C GLU A 282 5.14 26.21 4.46
N LEU A 283 4.12 26.21 5.33
CA LEU A 283 3.70 27.37 6.12
C LEU A 283 4.07 27.27 7.60
N ASP A 284 4.84 26.25 7.98
CA ASP A 284 5.28 26.08 9.37
C ASP A 284 6.17 27.26 9.80
N ARG A 285 5.95 27.71 11.01
CA ARG A 285 6.69 28.85 11.56
C ARG A 285 8.19 28.56 11.65
N GLY A 286 8.99 29.42 11.05
CA GLY A 286 10.45 29.31 11.08
C GLY A 286 11.00 28.23 10.16
N LYS A 287 10.21 27.67 9.25
CA LYS A 287 10.68 26.73 8.23
C LYS A 287 11.92 27.26 7.51
N LYS A 288 12.95 26.45 7.49
CA LYS A 288 14.21 26.71 6.77
C LYS A 288 14.46 25.58 5.77
N PRO A 289 15.18 25.86 4.68
CA PRO A 289 15.60 24.84 3.75
C PRO A 289 16.37 23.71 4.44
N ASP A 290 16.04 22.47 4.09
CA ASP A 290 16.69 21.26 4.59
C ASP A 290 16.62 21.05 6.12
N VAL A 291 15.63 21.67 6.77
CA VAL A 291 15.39 21.53 8.21
C VAL A 291 13.93 21.18 8.45
N CYS A 292 13.70 20.07 9.13
CA CYS A 292 12.37 19.69 9.62
C CYS A 292 11.96 20.61 10.77
N THR A 293 10.69 21.00 10.82
CA THR A 293 10.12 21.85 11.88
C THR A 293 9.60 20.98 13.03
N ASP A 294 9.50 21.57 14.22
CA ASP A 294 8.94 20.87 15.39
C ASP A 294 7.45 20.58 15.25
N SER A 295 6.75 21.30 14.36
CA SER A 295 5.31 21.11 14.10
C SER A 295 5.03 20.01 13.09
N ASP A 296 6.03 19.58 12.29
CA ASP A 296 5.93 18.49 11.31
C ASP A 296 4.70 18.60 10.39
N GLY A 297 4.37 19.84 9.96
CA GLY A 297 3.24 20.12 9.09
C GLY A 297 1.93 20.51 9.80
N ASP A 298 1.79 20.30 11.10
CA ASP A 298 0.57 20.65 11.85
C ASP A 298 0.18 22.13 11.66
N GLU A 299 1.14 23.07 11.78
CA GLU A 299 0.87 24.51 11.61
C GLU A 299 0.45 24.84 10.17
N THR A 300 1.05 24.18 9.19
CA THR A 300 0.70 24.33 7.78
C THR A 300 -0.73 23.87 7.53
N LEU A 301 -1.08 22.66 7.98
CA LEU A 301 -2.43 22.10 7.81
C LEU A 301 -3.50 22.97 8.48
N GLU A 302 -3.21 23.48 9.69
CA GLU A 302 -4.15 24.36 10.42
C GLU A 302 -4.36 25.71 9.72
N SER A 303 -3.33 26.26 9.09
CA SER A 303 -3.36 27.58 8.44
C SER A 303 -3.74 27.53 6.96
N MET A 304 -3.61 26.39 6.30
CA MET A 304 -3.93 26.20 4.89
C MET A 304 -5.43 25.98 4.69
N GLU A 305 -6.18 27.08 4.54
CA GLU A 305 -7.62 26.99 4.24
C GLU A 305 -7.81 26.28 2.89
N PRO A 306 -8.67 25.22 2.81
CA PRO A 306 -8.82 24.41 1.60
C PRO A 306 -9.23 25.20 0.33
N GLU A 307 -10.08 26.21 0.51
CA GLU A 307 -10.49 27.11 -0.57
C GLU A 307 -9.61 28.36 -0.71
N GLY A 308 -8.56 28.44 0.11
CA GLY A 308 -7.66 29.58 0.17
C GLY A 308 -6.66 29.64 -1.01
N PRO A 309 -6.00 30.80 -1.22
CA PRO A 309 -5.06 30.94 -2.32
C PRO A 309 -3.81 30.07 -2.20
N ALA A 310 -3.35 29.78 -0.98
CA ALA A 310 -2.19 28.90 -0.73
C ALA A 310 -2.48 27.47 -1.20
N ALA A 311 -3.61 26.89 -0.76
CA ALA A 311 -4.04 25.56 -1.17
C ALA A 311 -4.23 25.47 -2.69
N LYS A 312 -4.98 26.41 -3.29
CA LYS A 312 -5.23 26.45 -4.74
C LYS A 312 -3.91 26.53 -5.54
N SER A 313 -2.98 27.34 -5.09
CA SER A 313 -1.67 27.48 -5.75
C SER A 313 -0.83 26.20 -5.64
N LEU A 314 -0.78 25.57 -4.47
CA LEU A 314 -0.05 24.30 -4.27
C LEU A 314 -0.68 23.18 -5.12
N ILE A 315 -1.99 23.00 -5.02
CA ILE A 315 -2.74 22.00 -5.80
C ILE A 315 -2.51 22.17 -7.30
N ALA A 316 -2.63 23.41 -7.82
CA ALA A 316 -2.38 23.69 -9.22
C ALA A 316 -0.95 23.32 -9.66
N GLU A 317 0.04 23.57 -8.81
CA GLU A 317 1.43 23.18 -9.10
C GLU A 317 1.61 21.66 -9.12
N LEU A 318 1.11 20.94 -8.12
CA LEU A 318 1.21 19.48 -8.06
C LEU A 318 0.53 18.83 -9.29
N VAL A 319 -0.68 19.28 -9.64
CA VAL A 319 -1.41 18.82 -10.82
C VAL A 319 -0.64 19.12 -12.11
N SER A 320 -0.09 20.33 -12.27
CA SER A 320 0.66 20.71 -13.47
C SER A 320 1.95 19.92 -13.67
N ARG A 321 2.53 19.42 -12.57
CA ARG A 321 3.74 18.58 -12.57
C ARG A 321 3.45 17.08 -12.56
N HIS A 322 2.18 16.69 -12.57
CA HIS A 322 1.73 15.30 -12.50
C HIS A 322 2.23 14.56 -11.25
N VAL A 323 2.40 15.26 -10.13
CA VAL A 323 2.73 14.65 -8.84
C VAL A 323 1.46 14.03 -8.27
N ALA A 324 1.50 12.73 -7.99
CA ALA A 324 0.43 12.02 -7.30
C ALA A 324 0.42 12.41 -5.80
N VAL A 325 -0.70 12.14 -5.14
CA VAL A 325 -0.83 12.27 -3.68
C VAL A 325 -1.40 10.99 -3.14
N THR A 326 -0.76 10.42 -2.13
CA THR A 326 -1.26 9.23 -1.43
C THR A 326 -2.01 9.65 -0.18
N SER A 327 -3.30 9.35 -0.15
CA SER A 327 -4.16 9.48 1.03
C SER A 327 -3.83 8.39 2.06
N THR A 328 -3.78 8.77 3.35
CA THR A 328 -3.57 7.85 4.47
C THR A 328 -4.40 8.29 5.67
N LEU A 329 -5.68 8.56 5.45
CA LEU A 329 -6.60 9.11 6.45
C LEU A 329 -6.69 8.30 7.74
N PRO A 330 -6.65 6.94 7.73
CA PRO A 330 -6.77 6.14 8.94
C PRO A 330 -5.67 6.40 9.98
N VAL A 331 -4.42 6.67 9.59
CA VAL A 331 -3.36 6.95 10.57
C VAL A 331 -3.58 8.30 11.26
N PHE A 332 -4.06 9.31 10.56
CA PHE A 332 -4.36 10.63 11.13
C PHE A 332 -5.67 10.65 11.92
N GLU A 333 -6.64 9.84 11.53
CA GLU A 333 -7.90 9.64 12.26
C GLU A 333 -7.67 9.25 13.71
N GLN A 334 -6.59 8.51 14.01
CA GLN A 334 -6.24 8.10 15.38
C GLN A 334 -6.00 9.30 16.31
N GLY A 335 -5.67 10.46 15.77
CA GLY A 335 -5.55 11.73 16.50
C GLY A 335 -6.88 12.38 16.85
N VAL A 336 -8.01 11.94 16.27
CA VAL A 336 -9.34 12.52 16.46
C VAL A 336 -10.11 11.73 17.50
N ALA A 337 -10.41 12.38 18.63
CA ALA A 337 -11.02 11.74 19.79
C ALA A 337 -12.38 11.08 19.46
N GLY A 338 -12.47 9.76 19.61
CA GLY A 338 -13.70 9.00 19.43
C GLY A 338 -14.14 8.78 17.98
N HIS A 339 -13.36 9.20 17.00
CA HIS A 339 -13.70 9.09 15.58
C HIS A 339 -13.46 7.68 15.03
N ALA A 340 -12.25 7.17 15.15
CA ALA A 340 -11.91 5.82 14.66
C ALA A 340 -12.78 4.74 15.32
N PRO A 341 -13.38 3.81 14.55
CA PRO A 341 -14.16 2.71 15.12
C PRO A 341 -13.25 1.69 15.84
N LEU A 342 -13.82 0.94 16.77
CA LEU A 342 -13.19 -0.24 17.38
C LEU A 342 -13.79 -1.50 16.74
N TRP A 343 -13.16 -1.99 15.69
CA TRP A 343 -13.63 -3.20 15.04
C TRP A 343 -13.20 -4.46 15.81
N PRO A 344 -14.16 -5.30 16.26
CA PRO A 344 -13.83 -6.50 17.02
C PRO A 344 -12.87 -7.45 16.28
N ARG A 345 -12.99 -7.57 14.95
CA ARG A 345 -12.13 -8.42 14.12
C ARG A 345 -10.69 -7.88 14.05
N ALA A 346 -10.52 -6.56 13.88
CA ALA A 346 -9.20 -5.92 13.91
C ALA A 346 -8.56 -6.06 15.30
N MET A 347 -9.32 -5.79 16.36
CA MET A 347 -8.87 -5.98 17.75
C MET A 347 -8.48 -7.41 18.07
N ALA A 348 -9.13 -8.39 17.43
CA ALA A 348 -8.82 -9.81 17.62
C ALA A 348 -7.51 -10.24 16.93
N ALA A 349 -7.06 -9.51 15.91
CA ALA A 349 -5.79 -9.76 15.23
C ALA A 349 -4.57 -9.32 16.06
N LEU A 350 -4.74 -8.29 16.92
CA LEU A 350 -3.67 -7.73 17.73
C LEU A 350 -3.21 -8.69 18.83
N THR A 351 -1.90 -8.70 19.09
CA THR A 351 -1.36 -9.30 20.33
C THR A 351 -1.95 -8.60 21.56
N PRO A 352 -1.95 -9.23 22.74
CA PRO A 352 -2.42 -8.56 23.96
C PRO A 352 -1.73 -7.24 24.22
N GLU A 353 -0.41 -7.19 24.05
CA GLU A 353 0.45 -6.01 24.27
C GLU A 353 0.11 -4.89 23.28
N ALA A 354 0.03 -5.20 21.99
CA ALA A 354 -0.33 -4.23 20.96
C ALA A 354 -1.74 -3.67 21.17
N ARG A 355 -2.67 -4.51 21.62
CA ARG A 355 -4.04 -4.09 21.95
C ARG A 355 -4.06 -3.15 23.14
N GLU A 356 -3.32 -3.46 24.20
CA GLU A 356 -3.23 -2.63 25.39
C GLU A 356 -2.62 -1.26 25.07
N ALA A 357 -1.50 -1.23 24.34
CA ALA A 357 -0.86 -0.01 23.88
C ALA A 357 -1.82 0.86 23.05
N TYR A 358 -2.54 0.26 22.11
CA TYR A 358 -3.55 0.98 21.32
C TYR A 358 -4.66 1.58 22.18
N LEU A 359 -5.25 0.79 23.06
CA LEU A 359 -6.34 1.26 23.92
C LEU A 359 -5.87 2.37 24.89
N TYR A 360 -4.62 2.29 25.37
CA TYR A 360 -4.03 3.35 26.17
C TYR A 360 -3.92 4.67 25.38
N LEU A 361 -3.37 4.64 24.18
CA LEU A 361 -3.21 5.83 23.36
C LEU A 361 -4.55 6.41 22.92
N ARG A 362 -5.51 5.55 22.54
CA ARG A 362 -6.87 5.94 22.23
C ARG A 362 -7.54 6.66 23.41
N ASN A 363 -7.39 6.12 24.62
CA ASN A 363 -7.93 6.73 25.84
C ASN A 363 -7.26 8.09 26.13
N ARG A 364 -5.95 8.22 25.93
CA ARG A 364 -5.25 9.51 26.05
C ARG A 364 -5.79 10.56 25.07
N THR A 365 -5.96 10.18 23.80
CA THR A 365 -6.55 11.05 22.77
C THR A 365 -7.96 11.51 23.18
N ALA A 366 -8.79 10.60 23.68
CA ALA A 366 -10.15 10.91 24.15
C ALA A 366 -10.16 11.86 25.35
N ASN A 367 -9.16 11.80 26.23
CA ASN A 367 -9.05 12.63 27.43
C ASN A 367 -8.12 13.85 27.26
N ALA A 368 -7.64 14.13 26.06
CA ALA A 368 -6.88 15.33 25.78
C ALA A 368 -7.70 16.62 26.05
N PRO A 369 -7.05 17.76 26.34
CA PRO A 369 -7.74 19.04 26.57
C PRO A 369 -8.76 19.35 25.45
N PRO A 370 -9.93 19.91 25.78
CA PRO A 370 -10.98 20.20 24.78
C PRO A 370 -10.49 21.02 23.59
N GLU A 371 -9.64 22.00 23.82
CA GLU A 371 -9.04 22.85 22.78
C GLU A 371 -8.14 22.02 21.82
N GLN A 372 -7.34 21.12 22.36
CA GLN A 372 -6.49 20.22 21.55
C GLN A 372 -7.32 19.26 20.72
N ARG A 373 -8.40 18.69 21.32
CA ARG A 373 -9.33 17.81 20.59
C ARG A 373 -10.02 18.56 19.45
N ALA A 374 -10.51 19.78 19.70
CA ALA A 374 -11.15 20.61 18.67
C ALA A 374 -10.15 20.97 17.54
N ARG A 375 -8.91 21.32 17.88
CA ARG A 375 -7.85 21.63 16.91
C ARG A 375 -7.55 20.45 16.01
N ARG A 376 -7.34 19.26 16.57
CA ARG A 376 -7.07 18.02 15.82
C ARG A 376 -8.24 17.63 14.92
N ALA A 377 -9.48 17.73 15.41
CA ALA A 377 -10.65 17.47 14.60
C ALA A 377 -10.75 18.45 13.42
N LYS A 378 -10.51 19.74 13.65
CA LYS A 378 -10.48 20.75 12.55
C LYS A 378 -9.39 20.45 11.53
N ALA A 379 -8.17 20.16 11.98
CA ALA A 379 -7.05 19.84 11.10
C ALA A 379 -7.36 18.59 10.24
N PHE A 380 -7.97 17.57 10.83
CA PHE A 380 -8.40 16.38 10.08
C PHE A 380 -9.43 16.74 8.99
N GLN A 381 -10.43 17.55 9.30
CA GLN A 381 -11.41 18.03 8.30
C GLN A 381 -10.75 18.89 7.20
N HIS A 382 -9.71 19.67 7.52
CA HIS A 382 -8.94 20.39 6.50
C HIS A 382 -8.21 19.41 5.57
N GLY A 383 -7.59 18.36 6.10
CA GLY A 383 -6.94 17.31 5.29
C GLY A 383 -7.91 16.66 4.32
N LEU A 384 -9.08 16.21 4.81
CA LEU A 384 -10.16 15.65 3.98
C LEU A 384 -10.55 16.61 2.83
N ALA A 385 -10.76 17.88 3.15
CA ALA A 385 -11.18 18.87 2.16
C ALA A 385 -10.09 19.19 1.12
N LEU A 386 -8.81 19.18 1.53
CA LEU A 386 -7.67 19.40 0.62
C LEU A 386 -7.52 18.24 -0.37
N GLU A 387 -7.66 16.99 0.08
CA GLU A 387 -7.62 15.82 -0.80
C GLU A 387 -8.78 15.84 -1.80
N HIS A 388 -9.99 16.18 -1.35
CA HIS A 388 -11.13 16.33 -2.25
C HIS A 388 -10.90 17.45 -3.28
N ALA A 389 -10.34 18.59 -2.85
CA ALA A 389 -10.01 19.71 -3.74
C ALA A 389 -8.91 19.33 -4.75
N PHE A 390 -7.93 18.53 -4.35
CA PHE A 390 -6.87 18.02 -5.24
C PHE A 390 -7.45 17.18 -6.39
N VAL A 391 -8.35 16.24 -6.08
CA VAL A 391 -9.03 15.44 -7.12
C VAL A 391 -9.95 16.30 -7.99
N ALA A 392 -10.68 17.23 -7.40
CA ALA A 392 -11.53 18.16 -8.16
C ALA A 392 -10.73 19.02 -9.14
N ALA A 393 -9.46 19.30 -8.86
CA ALA A 393 -8.54 19.99 -9.74
C ALA A 393 -7.87 19.08 -10.80
N GLY A 394 -8.18 17.78 -10.82
CA GLY A 394 -7.63 16.80 -11.76
C GLY A 394 -6.37 16.09 -11.26
N GLY A 395 -6.06 16.16 -9.98
CA GLY A 395 -4.95 15.43 -9.34
C GLY A 395 -5.22 13.94 -9.24
N LEU A 396 -4.15 13.13 -9.31
CA LEU A 396 -4.20 11.69 -9.09
C LEU A 396 -4.05 11.39 -7.60
N LEU A 397 -5.17 11.13 -6.92
CA LEU A 397 -5.18 10.63 -5.55
C LEU A 397 -5.13 9.10 -5.58
N ILE A 398 -4.24 8.51 -4.79
CA ILE A 398 -4.12 7.08 -4.53
C ILE A 398 -4.25 6.84 -3.03
N ALA A 399 -4.47 5.61 -2.59
CA ALA A 399 -4.85 5.36 -1.19
C ALA A 399 -4.10 4.19 -0.55
N GLY A 400 -3.81 4.34 0.75
CA GLY A 400 -3.33 3.30 1.64
C GLY A 400 -3.41 3.77 3.09
N PRO A 401 -3.57 2.88 4.09
CA PRO A 401 -3.92 3.26 5.44
C PRO A 401 -2.75 3.69 6.32
N ASP A 402 -1.52 3.38 5.95
CA ASP A 402 -0.33 3.52 6.79
C ASP A 402 -0.42 2.78 8.13
N PRO A 403 -0.38 1.44 8.15
CA PRO A 403 -0.53 0.64 9.36
C PRO A 403 0.77 0.65 10.20
N THR A 404 1.06 1.75 10.85
CA THR A 404 2.34 2.02 11.52
C THR A 404 2.34 1.82 13.03
N GLY A 405 1.52 0.97 13.54
CA GLY A 405 1.58 0.61 14.96
C GLY A 405 0.55 1.30 15.83
N ASN A 406 0.74 1.18 17.17
CA ASN A 406 -0.24 1.49 18.20
C ASN A 406 -1.56 0.68 18.06
N GLY A 407 -1.63 -0.27 17.12
CA GLY A 407 -2.80 -1.10 16.83
C GLY A 407 -4.00 -0.34 16.27
N GLY A 408 -3.89 0.97 16.06
CA GLY A 408 -4.99 1.81 15.59
C GLY A 408 -5.34 1.59 14.13
N VAL A 409 -4.33 1.28 13.32
CA VAL A 409 -4.51 0.95 11.90
C VAL A 409 -3.92 -0.44 11.67
N VAL A 410 -4.80 -1.41 11.42
CA VAL A 410 -4.42 -2.81 11.18
C VAL A 410 -4.45 -3.09 9.69
N PRO A 411 -3.42 -3.76 9.12
CA PRO A 411 -3.37 -4.11 7.70
C PRO A 411 -4.68 -4.70 7.17
N GLY A 412 -5.10 -4.26 6.01
CA GLY A 412 -6.36 -4.66 5.38
C GLY A 412 -7.59 -3.99 5.99
N PHE A 413 -7.73 -3.96 7.30
CA PHE A 413 -8.83 -3.23 7.95
C PHE A 413 -8.68 -1.71 7.76
N GLY A 414 -7.45 -1.22 7.83
CA GLY A 414 -7.14 0.17 7.53
C GLY A 414 -7.49 0.54 6.09
N ASP A 415 -7.26 -0.36 5.14
CA ASP A 415 -7.58 -0.15 3.72
C ASP A 415 -9.08 0.00 3.48
N LEU A 416 -9.89 -0.80 4.16
CA LEU A 416 -11.35 -0.65 4.12
C LEU A 416 -11.78 0.68 4.77
N ARG A 417 -11.14 1.05 5.89
CA ARG A 417 -11.43 2.33 6.57
C ARG A 417 -11.04 3.53 5.73
N GLU A 418 -9.96 3.44 4.97
CA GLU A 418 -9.55 4.49 4.02
C GLU A 418 -10.67 4.80 3.02
N ILE A 419 -11.30 3.76 2.45
CA ILE A 419 -12.42 3.94 1.51
C ILE A 419 -13.62 4.62 2.19
N GLU A 420 -13.93 4.28 3.44
CA GLU A 420 -14.99 4.94 4.21
C GLU A 420 -14.68 6.42 4.48
N LEU A 421 -13.43 6.73 4.83
CA LEU A 421 -12.99 8.10 5.10
C LEU A 421 -12.94 8.96 3.83
N LEU A 422 -12.62 8.38 2.69
CA LEU A 422 -12.76 9.07 1.40
C LEU A 422 -14.22 9.45 1.12
N VAL A 423 -15.20 8.60 1.49
CA VAL A 423 -16.61 8.96 1.39
C VAL A 423 -16.96 10.09 2.37
N GLU A 424 -16.41 10.07 3.58
CA GLU A 424 -16.55 11.18 4.55
C GLU A 424 -15.94 12.48 4.01
N ALA A 425 -14.83 12.40 3.26
CA ALA A 425 -14.21 13.54 2.59
C ALA A 425 -15.07 14.14 1.46
N GLY A 426 -16.19 13.50 1.10
CA GLY A 426 -17.13 13.98 0.09
C GLY A 426 -17.09 13.25 -1.24
N PHE A 427 -16.27 12.21 -1.40
CA PHE A 427 -16.29 11.36 -2.59
C PHE A 427 -17.56 10.49 -2.62
N LYS A 428 -18.07 10.22 -3.82
CA LYS A 428 -19.09 9.16 -3.95
C LYS A 428 -18.45 7.81 -3.64
N PRO A 429 -19.21 6.82 -3.14
CA PRO A 429 -18.67 5.50 -2.85
C PRO A 429 -17.89 4.87 -4.02
N GLU A 430 -18.39 5.00 -5.24
CA GLU A 430 -17.72 4.47 -6.44
C GLU A 430 -16.41 5.21 -6.75
N GLN A 431 -16.31 6.50 -6.45
CA GLN A 431 -15.09 7.28 -6.59
C GLN A 431 -14.06 6.89 -5.51
N ALA A 432 -14.50 6.67 -4.27
CA ALA A 432 -13.64 6.17 -3.21
C ALA A 432 -13.04 4.79 -3.56
N VAL A 433 -13.86 3.89 -4.12
CA VAL A 433 -13.39 2.60 -4.65
C VAL A 433 -12.40 2.81 -5.80
N GLN A 434 -12.65 3.76 -6.72
CA GLN A 434 -11.69 4.08 -7.80
C GLN A 434 -10.33 4.52 -7.25
N VAL A 435 -10.31 5.39 -6.23
CA VAL A 435 -9.08 5.86 -5.59
C VAL A 435 -8.30 4.68 -5.00
N ALA A 436 -8.98 3.75 -4.31
CA ALA A 436 -8.36 2.60 -3.65
C ALA A 436 -8.06 1.41 -4.60
N THR A 437 -8.39 1.50 -5.89
CA THR A 437 -8.19 0.39 -6.84
C THR A 437 -7.52 0.85 -8.14
N LEU A 438 -8.28 1.45 -9.07
CA LEU A 438 -7.78 1.81 -10.40
C LEU A 438 -6.69 2.89 -10.35
N ASN A 439 -6.82 3.87 -9.47
CA ASN A 439 -5.84 4.94 -9.38
C ASN A 439 -4.46 4.42 -8.94
N GLY A 440 -4.40 3.50 -7.96
CA GLY A 440 -3.16 2.81 -7.58
C GLY A 440 -2.58 1.99 -8.75
N ALA A 441 -3.44 1.26 -9.48
CA ALA A 441 -3.02 0.53 -10.68
C ALA A 441 -2.48 1.46 -11.78
N ILE A 442 -3.09 2.63 -11.99
CA ILE A 442 -2.60 3.66 -12.93
C ILE A 442 -1.21 4.16 -12.50
N TYR A 443 -1.04 4.49 -11.22
CA TYR A 443 0.24 4.95 -10.70
C TYR A 443 1.35 3.92 -10.91
N LEU A 444 1.07 2.64 -10.66
CA LEU A 444 2.01 1.52 -10.87
C LEU A 444 2.20 1.14 -12.35
N GLY A 445 1.38 1.68 -13.28
CA GLY A 445 1.39 1.29 -14.70
C GLY A 445 0.78 -0.10 -14.96
N LEU A 446 -0.06 -0.57 -14.04
CA LEU A 446 -0.68 -1.91 -14.06
C LEU A 446 -2.15 -1.91 -14.47
N GLN A 447 -2.69 -0.77 -14.86
CA GLN A 447 -4.12 -0.59 -15.17
C GLN A 447 -4.63 -1.44 -16.34
N SER A 448 -3.75 -1.99 -17.16
CA SER A 448 -4.10 -2.96 -18.21
C SER A 448 -4.47 -4.33 -17.64
N ARG A 449 -4.00 -4.66 -16.43
CA ARG A 449 -4.16 -5.97 -15.79
C ARG A 449 -5.10 -5.98 -14.60
N ILE A 450 -5.05 -4.95 -13.73
CA ILE A 450 -5.78 -4.89 -12.45
C ILE A 450 -6.52 -3.56 -12.27
N GLY A 451 -7.16 -3.38 -11.12
CA GLY A 451 -7.76 -2.13 -10.64
C GLY A 451 -9.17 -1.84 -11.17
N SER A 452 -9.69 -2.61 -12.12
CA SER A 452 -11.10 -2.50 -12.52
C SER A 452 -11.67 -3.83 -13.01
N ILE A 453 -13.00 -3.99 -12.90
CA ILE A 453 -13.72 -5.18 -13.36
C ILE A 453 -14.00 -5.05 -14.87
N THR A 454 -13.06 -5.51 -15.67
CA THR A 454 -13.12 -5.43 -17.14
C THR A 454 -12.65 -6.76 -17.74
N ALA A 455 -13.32 -7.26 -18.75
CA ALA A 455 -12.93 -8.49 -19.45
C ALA A 455 -11.47 -8.41 -19.94
N GLY A 456 -10.72 -9.48 -19.74
CA GLY A 456 -9.30 -9.62 -20.07
C GLY A 456 -8.35 -9.28 -18.93
N LYS A 457 -8.77 -8.56 -17.89
CA LYS A 457 -7.97 -8.29 -16.70
C LYS A 457 -7.85 -9.51 -15.79
N ASP A 458 -6.88 -9.48 -14.90
CA ASP A 458 -6.69 -10.52 -13.88
C ASP A 458 -7.91 -10.52 -12.94
N ALA A 459 -8.31 -11.71 -12.53
CA ALA A 459 -9.48 -11.87 -11.66
C ALA A 459 -9.08 -11.65 -10.20
N ASP A 460 -8.75 -10.38 -9.91
CA ASP A 460 -8.50 -9.83 -8.58
C ASP A 460 -9.75 -9.08 -8.15
N LEU A 461 -10.57 -9.73 -7.31
CA LEU A 461 -11.91 -9.27 -6.97
C LEU A 461 -12.20 -9.43 -5.48
N VAL A 462 -13.02 -8.54 -4.94
CA VAL A 462 -13.53 -8.62 -3.56
C VAL A 462 -15.04 -8.77 -3.60
N VAL A 463 -15.56 -9.79 -2.93
CA VAL A 463 -17.00 -10.01 -2.76
C VAL A 463 -17.37 -9.58 -1.35
N VAL A 464 -18.23 -8.57 -1.24
CA VAL A 464 -18.75 -8.09 0.04
C VAL A 464 -20.25 -8.32 0.11
N LYS A 465 -20.77 -8.63 1.30
CA LYS A 465 -22.19 -8.73 1.55
C LYS A 465 -22.79 -7.34 1.71
N GLY A 466 -23.87 -7.04 0.99
CA GLY A 466 -24.56 -5.75 1.06
C GLY A 466 -24.28 -4.85 -0.15
N ASP A 467 -24.45 -3.55 0.04
CA ASP A 467 -24.40 -2.54 -1.01
C ASP A 467 -23.59 -1.30 -0.58
N PRO A 468 -22.26 -1.32 -0.77
CA PRO A 468 -21.40 -0.19 -0.43
C PRO A 468 -21.73 1.10 -1.19
N SER A 469 -22.41 1.04 -2.35
CA SER A 469 -22.84 2.23 -3.07
C SER A 469 -23.93 3.04 -2.35
N HIS A 470 -24.66 2.40 -1.43
CA HIS A 470 -25.69 3.02 -0.57
C HIS A 470 -25.24 3.15 0.87
N ARG A 471 -24.53 2.17 1.39
CA ARG A 471 -24.02 2.14 2.77
C ARG A 471 -22.56 1.70 2.73
N ILE A 472 -21.65 2.67 2.72
CA ILE A 472 -20.22 2.40 2.52
C ILE A 472 -19.65 1.38 3.53
N THR A 473 -20.15 1.34 4.78
CA THR A 473 -19.73 0.38 5.80
C THR A 473 -20.05 -1.09 5.46
N ASP A 474 -20.83 -1.37 4.41
CA ASP A 474 -20.99 -2.74 3.90
C ASP A 474 -19.70 -3.28 3.29
N ILE A 475 -18.73 -2.41 2.97
CA ILE A 475 -17.40 -2.81 2.48
C ILE A 475 -16.64 -3.66 3.50
N GLU A 476 -16.93 -3.53 4.80
CA GLU A 476 -16.33 -4.32 5.88
C GLU A 476 -16.74 -5.81 5.84
N GLN A 477 -17.82 -6.15 5.12
CA GLN A 477 -18.41 -7.49 5.06
C GLN A 477 -17.79 -8.35 3.97
N VAL A 478 -16.45 -8.48 3.96
CA VAL A 478 -15.72 -9.29 2.98
C VAL A 478 -16.00 -10.78 3.23
N GLU A 479 -16.56 -11.48 2.21
CA GLU A 479 -16.91 -12.92 2.29
C GLU A 479 -16.06 -13.80 1.37
N LEU A 480 -15.45 -13.21 0.32
CA LEU A 480 -14.60 -13.94 -0.62
C LEU A 480 -13.63 -12.95 -1.29
N VAL A 481 -12.39 -13.35 -1.44
CA VAL A 481 -11.38 -12.57 -2.16
C VAL A 481 -10.78 -13.43 -3.26
N PHE A 482 -10.83 -12.94 -4.49
CA PHE A 482 -10.12 -13.56 -5.61
C PHE A 482 -8.79 -12.85 -5.83
N LYS A 483 -7.73 -13.63 -5.93
CA LYS A 483 -6.43 -13.20 -6.43
C LYS A 483 -5.97 -14.18 -7.50
N ASP A 484 -5.65 -13.68 -8.68
CA ASP A 484 -5.30 -14.52 -9.84
C ASP A 484 -6.38 -15.57 -10.17
N GLY A 485 -7.65 -15.27 -9.91
CA GLY A 485 -8.79 -16.19 -10.11
C GLY A 485 -8.90 -17.32 -9.09
N VAL A 486 -8.08 -17.33 -8.06
CA VAL A 486 -8.20 -18.22 -6.89
C VAL A 486 -9.02 -17.53 -5.81
N GLY A 487 -10.11 -18.15 -5.36
CA GLY A 487 -10.96 -17.61 -4.29
C GLY A 487 -10.48 -18.01 -2.91
N TYR A 488 -10.12 -17.04 -2.09
CA TYR A 488 -9.65 -17.20 -0.71
C TYR A 488 -10.78 -16.99 0.29
N ASP A 489 -10.73 -17.71 1.40
CA ASP A 489 -11.62 -17.59 2.55
C ASP A 489 -11.07 -16.54 3.55
N PRO A 490 -11.69 -15.33 3.65
CA PRO A 490 -11.26 -14.30 4.58
C PRO A 490 -11.27 -14.75 6.04
N GLU A 491 -12.29 -15.52 6.44
CA GLU A 491 -12.41 -15.95 7.84
C GLU A 491 -11.29 -16.93 8.21
N ALA A 492 -10.96 -17.88 7.32
CA ALA A 492 -9.85 -18.81 7.54
C ALA A 492 -8.50 -18.07 7.66
N LEU A 493 -8.28 -17.04 6.84
CA LEU A 493 -7.09 -16.18 6.92
C LEU A 493 -7.03 -15.43 8.25
N LEU A 494 -8.13 -14.77 8.66
CA LEU A 494 -8.20 -14.00 9.91
C LEU A 494 -8.03 -14.87 11.15
N GLN A 495 -8.62 -16.07 11.17
CA GLN A 495 -8.45 -17.01 12.28
C GLN A 495 -6.99 -17.45 12.44
N SER A 496 -6.26 -17.59 11.33
CA SER A 496 -4.83 -18.02 11.38
C SER A 496 -3.92 -16.96 12.02
N VAL A 497 -4.32 -15.69 12.02
CA VAL A 497 -3.54 -14.55 12.53
C VAL A 497 -4.08 -13.95 13.82
N ARG A 498 -5.11 -14.56 14.41
CA ARG A 498 -5.71 -14.06 15.66
C ARG A 498 -4.67 -13.96 16.77
N GLY A 499 -4.52 -12.76 17.34
CA GLY A 499 -3.54 -12.48 18.40
C GLY A 499 -2.08 -12.51 17.93
N ARG A 500 -1.80 -12.28 16.63
CA ARG A 500 -0.45 -12.42 16.06
C ARG A 500 0.08 -11.18 15.32
N TYR A 501 -0.66 -10.07 15.33
CA TYR A 501 -0.18 -8.81 14.78
C TYR A 501 0.25 -7.87 15.89
N GLY A 502 1.50 -7.46 15.88
CA GLY A 502 2.15 -6.64 16.89
C GLY A 502 3.33 -7.33 17.56
N GLU A 503 3.93 -6.68 18.54
CA GLU A 503 5.05 -7.21 19.32
C GLU A 503 4.56 -8.19 20.39
N TYR A 504 5.42 -9.18 20.73
CA TYR A 504 5.17 -10.21 21.75
C TYR A 504 5.92 -9.88 23.04
#